data_2f0334ba2715acc3088ecd596b0f2382
#
_entry.id   2f0334ba2715acc3088ecd596b0f2382
#
_cell.length_a   1.000
_cell.length_b   1.000
_cell.length_c   1.000
_cell.angle_alpha   90.00
_cell.angle_beta   90.00
_cell.angle_gamma   90.00
#
_symmetry.space_group_name_H-M   'P 1'
#
loop_
_entity.id
_entity.type
_entity.pdbx_description
1 polymer ?
#
loop_
_entity_poly.entity_id
_entity_poly.type
_entity_poly.pdbx_seq_one_letter_code
_entity_poly.pdbx_strand_id
1 'polypeptide(L)'
;IKMSERNAMRNCLRPLIGYGEKYGCTFLIVVHTNKQSGLWGRKRIADSADIWDIARSVMLAGETKEKNIRYISHEKCNYGMTGKTVLFSNETGRVEFKGYTDKKDKDFVTETNYAVRNAPQREEAKEFILDFLKDGEKKVSELNEMAKAVGYGDKTIERAKTELRKENKIDFSSTGKGRSKVHFIKAV
;
A
#
# COMPACT_ATOMS: atom_id res chain seq x y z
N ILE A 1 25.21 15.45 13.32
CA ILE A 1 24.22 16.24 12.55
C ILE A 1 22.85 15.68 12.88
N LYS A 2 21.93 16.52 13.33
CA LYS A 2 20.55 16.11 13.50
C LYS A 2 19.86 16.11 12.12
N MET A 3 19.65 14.96 11.56
CA MET A 3 19.06 14.80 10.23
C MET A 3 17.64 15.37 10.11
N SER A 4 16.93 15.53 11.22
CA SER A 4 15.62 16.18 11.29
C SER A 4 15.64 17.70 11.14
N GLU A 5 16.81 18.33 11.25
CA GLU A 5 16.94 19.78 11.08
C GLU A 5 17.24 20.12 9.61
N ARG A 6 16.31 20.82 8.97
CA ARG A 6 16.38 21.21 7.55
C ARG A 6 17.70 21.86 7.17
N ASN A 7 18.10 22.91 7.89
CA ASN A 7 19.32 23.65 7.59
C ASN A 7 20.59 22.82 7.78
N ALA A 8 20.62 21.91 8.76
CA ALA A 8 21.78 21.06 9.02
C ALA A 8 22.04 20.08 7.86
N MET A 9 20.99 19.44 7.33
CA MET A 9 21.10 18.54 6.19
C MET A 9 21.49 19.28 4.91
N ARG A 10 20.86 20.43 4.66
CA ARG A 10 21.18 21.26 3.49
C ARG A 10 22.62 21.75 3.51
N ASN A 11 23.13 22.20 4.65
CA ASN A 11 24.52 22.64 4.80
C ASN A 11 25.52 21.48 4.63
N CYS A 12 25.15 20.28 5.04
CA CYS A 12 25.97 19.07 4.84
C CYS A 12 26.08 18.67 3.35
N LEU A 13 24.99 18.78 2.59
CA LEU A 13 24.96 18.34 1.20
C LEU A 13 25.43 19.39 0.19
N ARG A 14 25.29 20.69 0.52
CA ARG A 14 25.67 21.79 -0.38
C ARG A 14 27.11 21.71 -0.89
N PRO A 15 28.14 21.38 -0.09
CA PRO A 15 29.51 21.22 -0.59
C PRO A 15 29.66 20.18 -1.69
N LEU A 16 28.86 19.12 -1.67
CA LEU A 16 28.91 18.06 -2.69
C LEU A 16 28.55 18.59 -4.09
N ILE A 17 27.67 19.58 -4.18
CA ILE A 17 27.32 20.23 -5.45
C ILE A 17 28.56 20.93 -6.02
N GLY A 18 29.25 21.72 -5.21
CA GLY A 18 30.46 22.42 -5.65
C GLY A 18 31.58 21.46 -6.04
N TYR A 19 31.74 20.35 -5.33
CA TYR A 19 32.69 19.30 -5.74
C TYR A 19 32.29 18.64 -7.05
N GLY A 20 31.00 18.34 -7.24
CA GLY A 20 30.48 17.79 -8.50
C GLY A 20 30.80 18.69 -9.70
N GLU A 21 30.57 19.99 -9.57
CA GLU A 21 30.86 20.99 -10.59
C GLU A 21 32.38 21.13 -10.85
N LYS A 22 33.17 21.21 -9.78
CA LYS A 22 34.63 21.39 -9.88
C LYS A 22 35.37 20.20 -10.48
N TYR A 23 34.94 18.97 -10.16
CA TYR A 23 35.64 17.76 -10.52
C TYR A 23 34.90 16.91 -11.57
N GLY A 24 33.76 17.35 -12.07
CA GLY A 24 32.96 16.61 -13.05
C GLY A 24 32.45 15.26 -12.53
N CYS A 25 32.20 15.16 -11.22
CA CYS A 25 31.76 13.90 -10.60
C CYS A 25 30.29 13.94 -10.18
N THR A 26 29.69 12.76 -10.12
CA THR A 26 28.31 12.57 -9.65
C THR A 26 28.32 11.88 -8.30
N PHE A 27 27.53 12.42 -7.35
CA PHE A 27 27.31 11.80 -6.04
C PHE A 27 26.00 11.02 -6.05
N LEU A 28 26.08 9.72 -5.77
CA LEU A 28 24.91 8.88 -5.52
C LEU A 28 24.75 8.69 -4.02
N ILE A 29 23.64 9.20 -3.47
CA ILE A 29 23.34 9.12 -2.04
C ILE A 29 22.17 8.16 -1.86
N VAL A 30 22.41 7.06 -1.13
CA VAL A 30 21.38 6.08 -0.80
C VAL A 30 20.84 6.39 0.59
N VAL A 31 19.53 6.54 0.69
CA VAL A 31 18.82 6.81 1.95
C VAL A 31 17.68 5.82 2.15
N HIS A 32 17.36 5.55 3.42
CA HIS A 32 16.23 4.71 3.76
C HIS A 32 14.90 5.46 3.61
N THR A 33 13.86 4.72 3.27
CA THR A 33 12.49 5.24 3.29
C THR A 33 11.88 5.13 4.68
N ASN A 34 10.91 6.02 4.95
CA ASN A 34 10.11 5.97 6.15
C ASN A 34 9.32 4.65 6.23
N LYS A 35 9.25 4.04 7.42
CA LYS A 35 8.50 2.79 7.67
C LYS A 35 6.98 2.97 7.70
N GLN A 36 6.49 4.21 7.65
CA GLN A 36 5.06 4.50 7.67
C GLN A 36 4.41 4.06 6.35
N SER A 37 3.42 3.19 6.44
CA SER A 37 2.68 2.68 5.28
C SER A 37 1.85 3.78 4.60
N GLY A 38 1.68 3.67 3.28
CA GLY A 38 0.84 4.57 2.49
C GLY A 38 1.49 5.91 2.13
N LEU A 39 2.73 6.16 2.52
CA LEU A 39 3.49 7.31 2.05
C LEU A 39 4.09 7.03 0.67
N TRP A 40 4.06 8.02 -0.20
CA TRP A 40 4.62 7.96 -1.55
C TRP A 40 5.41 9.24 -1.90
N GLY A 41 6.30 9.14 -2.88
CA GLY A 41 7.10 10.25 -3.38
C GLY A 41 7.96 10.89 -2.27
N ARG A 42 7.98 12.21 -2.23
CA ARG A 42 8.78 12.99 -1.28
C ARG A 42 8.52 12.63 0.19
N LYS A 43 7.28 12.22 0.54
CA LYS A 43 6.89 11.85 1.92
C LYS A 43 7.50 10.52 2.38
N ARG A 44 7.99 9.69 1.46
CA ARG A 44 8.67 8.42 1.80
C ARG A 44 10.07 8.61 2.35
N ILE A 45 10.73 9.73 2.07
CA ILE A 45 12.09 9.94 2.59
C ILE A 45 12.02 10.10 4.11
N ALA A 46 12.82 9.28 4.80
CA ALA A 46 12.96 9.39 6.24
C ALA A 46 13.69 10.70 6.61
N ASP A 47 13.35 11.23 7.77
CA ASP A 47 13.96 12.36 8.46
C ASP A 47 13.84 13.72 7.76
N SER A 48 14.55 13.97 6.66
CA SER A 48 14.59 15.32 6.07
C SER A 48 14.17 15.34 4.60
N ALA A 49 13.09 16.06 4.33
CA ALA A 49 12.66 16.36 2.97
C ALA A 49 13.68 17.21 2.18
N ASP A 50 14.67 17.82 2.85
CA ASP A 50 15.71 18.61 2.20
C ASP A 50 16.65 17.75 1.35
N ILE A 51 16.81 16.46 1.65
CA ILE A 51 17.54 15.53 0.78
C ILE A 51 16.86 15.47 -0.60
N TRP A 52 15.53 15.38 -0.63
CA TRP A 52 14.78 15.43 -1.86
C TRP A 52 14.93 16.76 -2.59
N ASP A 53 14.83 17.86 -1.84
CA ASP A 53 14.81 19.20 -2.41
C ASP A 53 16.15 19.57 -3.05
N ILE A 54 17.28 19.19 -2.44
CA ILE A 54 18.62 19.50 -2.94
C ILE A 54 19.07 18.57 -4.08
N ALA A 55 18.56 17.35 -4.14
CA ALA A 55 18.94 16.37 -5.18
C ALA A 55 18.48 16.84 -6.56
N ARG A 56 19.34 16.67 -7.57
CA ARG A 56 19.04 16.96 -8.98
C ARG A 56 18.15 15.90 -9.61
N SER A 57 18.33 14.67 -9.20
CA SER A 57 17.52 13.52 -9.62
C SER A 57 17.19 12.67 -8.40
N VAL A 58 15.98 12.16 -8.31
CA VAL A 58 15.53 11.27 -7.23
C VAL A 58 14.88 10.04 -7.82
N MET A 59 15.35 8.88 -7.37
CA MET A 59 14.76 7.59 -7.69
C MET A 59 14.26 6.94 -6.41
N LEU A 60 13.08 6.33 -6.48
CA LEU A 60 12.53 5.53 -5.39
C LEU A 60 12.49 4.06 -5.80
N ALA A 61 13.05 3.21 -4.94
CA ALA A 61 12.96 1.77 -5.07
C ALA A 61 11.89 1.21 -4.14
N GLY A 62 11.21 0.16 -4.58
CA GLY A 62 10.18 -0.50 -3.80
C GLY A 62 9.77 -1.85 -4.35
N GLU A 63 8.80 -2.47 -3.68
CA GLU A 63 8.23 -3.75 -4.07
C GLU A 63 6.89 -3.54 -4.77
N THR A 64 6.60 -4.38 -5.76
CA THR A 64 5.29 -4.42 -6.42
C THR A 64 4.37 -5.39 -5.67
N LYS A 65 3.09 -5.46 -6.08
CA LYS A 65 2.16 -6.50 -5.62
C LYS A 65 2.55 -7.91 -6.12
N GLU A 66 3.33 -7.99 -7.19
CA GLU A 66 3.82 -9.24 -7.73
C GLU A 66 5.01 -9.73 -6.92
N LYS A 67 4.96 -11.00 -6.49
CA LYS A 67 6.02 -11.60 -5.71
C LYS A 67 7.35 -11.52 -6.47
N ASN A 68 8.40 -11.10 -5.76
CA ASN A 68 9.78 -11.02 -6.26
C ASN A 68 10.03 -9.97 -7.36
N ILE A 69 9.02 -9.18 -7.75
CA ILE A 69 9.19 -8.04 -8.67
C ILE A 69 9.35 -6.75 -7.87
N ARG A 70 10.39 -6.02 -8.17
CA ARG A 70 10.73 -4.72 -7.59
C ARG A 70 10.78 -3.65 -8.66
N TYR A 71 10.70 -2.40 -8.25
CA TYR A 71 10.76 -1.27 -9.15
C TYR A 71 11.79 -0.23 -8.71
N ILE A 72 12.31 0.52 -9.67
CA ILE A 72 13.01 1.80 -9.48
C ILE A 72 12.26 2.84 -10.30
N SER A 73 11.60 3.76 -9.60
CA SER A 73 10.81 4.84 -10.20
C SER A 73 11.59 6.16 -10.16
N HIS A 74 11.71 6.82 -11.30
CA HIS A 74 12.33 8.14 -11.42
C HIS A 74 11.28 9.22 -11.08
N GLU A 75 11.39 9.81 -9.88
CA GLU A 75 10.37 10.69 -9.29
C GLU A 75 10.66 12.18 -9.44
N LYS A 76 11.93 12.54 -9.58
CA LYS A 76 12.36 13.93 -9.75
C LYS A 76 13.53 14.02 -10.73
N CYS A 77 13.47 14.99 -11.63
CA CYS A 77 14.56 15.39 -12.51
C CYS A 77 14.55 16.91 -12.69
N ASN A 78 15.69 17.58 -12.41
CA ASN A 78 15.82 19.02 -12.63
C ASN A 78 16.23 19.36 -14.06
N TYR A 79 16.60 18.38 -14.86
CA TYR A 79 17.15 18.59 -16.21
C TYR A 79 16.19 18.22 -17.34
N GLY A 80 15.04 17.65 -17.02
CA GLY A 80 14.07 17.22 -18.02
C GLY A 80 12.94 16.40 -17.43
N MET A 81 12.28 15.63 -18.28
CA MET A 81 11.21 14.73 -17.88
C MET A 81 11.74 13.53 -17.09
N THR A 82 10.97 13.04 -16.15
CA THR A 82 11.29 11.79 -15.46
C THR A 82 11.13 10.60 -16.40
N GLY A 83 12.10 9.70 -16.41
CA GLY A 83 12.07 8.48 -17.21
C GLY A 83 11.01 7.48 -16.77
N LYS A 84 10.85 6.40 -17.56
CA LYS A 84 10.01 5.25 -17.18
C LYS A 84 10.55 4.56 -15.94
N THR A 85 9.66 3.90 -15.22
CA THR A 85 10.02 3.04 -14.08
C THR A 85 10.57 1.71 -14.58
N VAL A 86 11.70 1.29 -14.02
CA VAL A 86 12.33 -0.01 -14.29
C VAL A 86 11.76 -1.07 -13.36
N LEU A 87 11.41 -2.21 -13.91
CA LEU A 87 11.02 -3.42 -13.17
C LEU A 87 12.18 -4.42 -13.20
N PHE A 88 12.45 -5.05 -12.06
CA PHE A 88 13.51 -6.05 -11.93
C PHE A 88 13.19 -7.09 -10.86
N SER A 89 13.86 -8.24 -10.92
CA SER A 89 13.85 -9.24 -9.86
C SER A 89 15.26 -9.50 -9.35
N ASN A 90 15.35 -10.09 -8.15
CA ASN A 90 16.62 -10.53 -7.56
C ASN A 90 16.51 -11.93 -6.92
N GLU A 91 15.61 -12.77 -7.42
CA GLU A 91 15.34 -14.12 -6.89
C GLU A 91 16.56 -15.04 -6.90
N THR A 92 17.34 -14.95 -7.96
CA THR A 92 18.49 -15.83 -8.19
C THR A 92 19.79 -15.30 -7.57
N GLY A 93 19.71 -14.25 -6.74
CA GLY A 93 20.90 -13.53 -6.26
C GLY A 93 21.54 -12.62 -7.31
N ARG A 94 20.95 -12.52 -8.50
CA ARG A 94 21.33 -11.60 -9.56
C ARG A 94 20.16 -10.68 -9.88
N VAL A 95 20.48 -9.44 -10.26
CA VAL A 95 19.46 -8.50 -10.72
C VAL A 95 19.08 -8.83 -12.17
N GLU A 96 17.83 -9.16 -12.40
CA GLU A 96 17.28 -9.45 -13.73
C GLU A 96 16.31 -8.36 -14.13
N PHE A 97 16.53 -7.75 -15.28
CA PHE A 97 15.62 -6.78 -15.86
C PHE A 97 14.31 -7.45 -16.30
N LYS A 98 13.16 -6.87 -15.91
CA LYS A 98 11.81 -7.40 -16.21
C LYS A 98 10.98 -6.47 -17.10
N GLY A 99 11.48 -5.29 -17.42
CA GLY A 99 10.80 -4.36 -18.35
C GLY A 99 10.67 -2.94 -17.81
N TYR A 100 9.90 -2.13 -18.54
CA TYR A 100 9.57 -0.76 -18.18
C TYR A 100 8.06 -0.60 -17.98
N THR A 101 7.68 0.38 -17.16
CA THR A 101 6.29 0.80 -16.99
C THR A 101 6.22 2.32 -16.80
N ASP A 102 5.07 2.90 -17.11
CA ASP A 102 4.80 4.32 -16.85
C ASP A 102 4.28 4.57 -15.43
N LYS A 103 3.97 3.51 -14.66
CA LYS A 103 3.59 3.61 -13.25
C LYS A 103 4.71 4.27 -12.45
N LYS A 104 4.32 5.09 -11.47
CA LYS A 104 5.22 5.77 -10.54
C LYS A 104 5.11 5.19 -9.13
N ASP A 105 6.00 5.61 -8.23
CA ASP A 105 6.02 5.18 -6.83
C ASP A 105 4.63 5.22 -6.16
N LYS A 106 3.85 6.28 -6.40
CA LYS A 106 2.48 6.42 -5.91
C LYS A 106 1.57 5.26 -6.31
N ASP A 107 1.66 4.81 -7.55
CA ASP A 107 0.78 3.77 -8.09
C ASP A 107 1.08 2.43 -7.41
N PHE A 108 2.37 2.07 -7.29
CA PHE A 108 2.80 0.85 -6.61
C PHE A 108 2.44 0.86 -5.13
N VAL A 109 2.69 1.97 -4.42
CA VAL A 109 2.33 2.10 -3.00
C VAL A 109 0.81 1.97 -2.82
N THR A 110 0.02 2.56 -3.71
CA THR A 110 -1.43 2.46 -3.67
C THR A 110 -1.89 1.02 -3.90
N GLU A 111 -1.38 0.35 -4.94
CA GLU A 111 -1.70 -1.05 -5.25
C GLU A 111 -1.33 -2.00 -4.10
N THR A 112 -0.16 -1.83 -3.50
CA THR A 112 0.30 -2.64 -2.36
C THR A 112 -0.57 -2.40 -1.13
N ASN A 113 -0.94 -1.15 -0.85
CA ASN A 113 -1.84 -0.84 0.26
C ASN A 113 -3.26 -1.37 0.05
N TYR A 114 -3.76 -1.38 -1.18
CA TYR A 114 -5.01 -2.06 -1.51
C TYR A 114 -4.91 -3.57 -1.26
N ALA A 115 -3.83 -4.20 -1.67
CA ALA A 115 -3.58 -5.62 -1.42
C ALA A 115 -3.48 -5.94 0.09
N VAL A 116 -2.82 -5.09 0.87
CA VAL A 116 -2.72 -5.24 2.35
C VAL A 116 -4.05 -4.95 3.05
N ARG A 117 -4.86 -4.01 2.52
CA ARG A 117 -6.20 -3.71 3.07
C ARG A 117 -7.23 -4.78 2.72
N ASN A 118 -7.03 -5.48 1.61
CA ASN A 118 -7.74 -6.71 1.26
C ASN A 118 -7.00 -7.91 1.86
N ALA A 119 -6.71 -7.83 3.16
CA ALA A 119 -5.97 -8.84 3.89
C ALA A 119 -6.63 -10.23 3.71
N PRO A 120 -5.85 -11.32 3.69
CA PRO A 120 -6.35 -12.70 3.65
C PRO A 120 -7.54 -12.93 4.59
N GLN A 121 -7.49 -12.37 5.80
CA GLN A 121 -8.59 -12.42 6.78
C GLN A 121 -9.94 -11.88 6.29
N ARG A 122 -9.96 -10.95 5.32
CA ARG A 122 -11.23 -10.42 4.82
C ARG A 122 -11.81 -11.33 3.74
N GLU A 123 -11.00 -11.89 2.87
CA GLU A 123 -11.45 -12.87 1.89
C GLU A 123 -11.90 -14.16 2.59
N GLU A 124 -11.14 -14.62 3.58
CA GLU A 124 -11.54 -15.72 4.47
C GLU A 124 -12.86 -15.42 5.19
N ALA A 125 -13.06 -14.18 5.66
CA ALA A 125 -14.31 -13.78 6.26
C ALA A 125 -15.48 -13.73 5.27
N LYS A 126 -15.25 -13.37 4.01
CA LYS A 126 -16.28 -13.45 2.95
C LYS A 126 -16.64 -14.90 2.65
N GLU A 127 -15.66 -15.78 2.50
CA GLU A 127 -15.88 -17.21 2.30
C GLU A 127 -16.64 -17.82 3.48
N PHE A 128 -16.26 -17.49 4.71
CA PHE A 128 -16.96 -17.91 5.92
C PHE A 128 -18.43 -17.46 5.90
N ILE A 129 -18.73 -16.21 5.54
CA ILE A 129 -20.11 -15.70 5.47
C ILE A 129 -20.91 -16.47 4.42
N LEU A 130 -20.34 -16.68 3.23
CA LEU A 130 -21.02 -17.41 2.15
C LEU A 130 -21.24 -18.88 2.51
N ASP A 131 -20.28 -19.50 3.18
CA ASP A 131 -20.39 -20.88 3.67
C ASP A 131 -21.49 -21.02 4.73
N PHE A 132 -21.54 -20.08 5.68
CA PHE A 132 -22.59 -20.01 6.71
C PHE A 132 -24.00 -19.85 6.12
N LEU A 133 -24.11 -19.21 4.95
CA LEU A 133 -25.40 -18.96 4.28
C LEU A 133 -25.78 -20.02 3.25
N LYS A 134 -24.99 -21.10 3.06
CA LYS A 134 -25.30 -22.18 2.11
C LYS A 134 -26.65 -22.85 2.37
N ASP A 135 -27.03 -22.94 3.64
CA ASP A 135 -28.29 -23.57 4.06
C ASP A 135 -29.50 -22.61 4.07
N GLY A 136 -29.35 -21.42 3.47
CA GLY A 136 -30.43 -20.44 3.34
C GLY A 136 -30.29 -19.22 4.26
N GLU A 137 -31.43 -18.52 4.45
CA GLU A 137 -31.47 -17.28 5.23
C GLU A 137 -31.23 -17.54 6.72
N LYS A 138 -30.36 -16.74 7.34
CA LYS A 138 -29.96 -16.82 8.76
C LYS A 138 -30.09 -15.45 9.43
N LYS A 139 -30.17 -15.43 10.77
CA LYS A 139 -30.14 -14.17 11.52
C LYS A 139 -28.74 -13.56 11.53
N VAL A 140 -28.65 -12.24 11.42
CA VAL A 140 -27.38 -11.53 11.50
C VAL A 140 -26.70 -11.71 12.86
N SER A 141 -27.49 -11.85 13.96
CA SER A 141 -26.96 -12.15 15.30
C SER A 141 -26.21 -13.48 15.34
N GLU A 142 -26.80 -14.54 14.76
CA GLU A 142 -26.20 -15.87 14.71
C GLU A 142 -24.89 -15.88 13.92
N LEU A 143 -24.84 -15.17 12.77
CA LEU A 143 -23.64 -15.00 12.00
C LEU A 143 -22.54 -14.31 12.82
N ASN A 144 -22.87 -13.23 13.55
CA ASN A 144 -21.90 -12.49 14.33
C ASN A 144 -21.36 -13.31 15.52
N GLU A 145 -22.21 -14.11 16.18
CA GLU A 145 -21.80 -15.01 17.26
C GLU A 145 -20.86 -16.11 16.77
N MET A 146 -21.20 -16.76 15.65
CA MET A 146 -20.33 -17.76 15.02
C MET A 146 -19.00 -17.18 14.56
N ALA A 147 -19.03 -16.00 13.96
CA ALA A 147 -17.82 -15.30 13.53
C ALA A 147 -16.86 -15.01 14.71
N LYS A 148 -17.41 -14.58 15.85
CA LYS A 148 -16.62 -14.38 17.08
C LYS A 148 -16.05 -15.69 17.61
N ALA A 149 -16.81 -16.77 17.60
CA ALA A 149 -16.35 -18.07 18.03
C ALA A 149 -15.18 -18.61 17.19
N VAL A 150 -15.14 -18.28 15.89
CA VAL A 150 -14.05 -18.61 14.96
C VAL A 150 -12.87 -17.63 15.06
N GLY A 151 -13.03 -16.49 15.76
CA GLY A 151 -11.96 -15.52 16.00
C GLY A 151 -11.96 -14.30 15.07
N TYR A 152 -13.02 -14.10 14.30
CA TYR A 152 -13.14 -12.88 13.48
C TYR A 152 -13.57 -11.68 14.32
N GLY A 153 -12.89 -10.54 14.12
CA GLY A 153 -13.27 -9.28 14.76
C GLY A 153 -14.53 -8.66 14.11
N ASP A 154 -15.36 -7.99 14.90
CA ASP A 154 -16.62 -7.36 14.46
C ASP A 154 -16.42 -6.46 13.22
N LYS A 155 -15.34 -5.65 13.20
CA LYS A 155 -15.03 -4.75 12.07
C LYS A 155 -14.68 -5.51 10.78
N THR A 156 -14.08 -6.69 10.88
CA THR A 156 -13.73 -7.52 9.71
C THR A 156 -15.00 -8.08 9.09
N ILE A 157 -15.90 -8.62 9.90
CA ILE A 157 -17.20 -9.15 9.46
C ILE A 157 -18.09 -8.06 8.86
N GLU A 158 -18.20 -6.89 9.49
CA GLU A 158 -18.97 -5.79 8.95
C GLU A 158 -18.47 -5.30 7.58
N ARG A 159 -17.15 -5.24 7.41
CA ARG A 159 -16.53 -4.92 6.11
C ARG A 159 -16.78 -6.00 5.07
N ALA A 160 -16.62 -7.28 5.43
CA ALA A 160 -16.89 -8.41 4.54
C ALA A 160 -18.36 -8.41 4.08
N LYS A 161 -19.33 -8.21 4.98
CA LYS A 161 -20.76 -8.05 4.65
C LYS A 161 -21.01 -6.88 3.69
N THR A 162 -20.38 -5.74 3.94
CA THR A 162 -20.53 -4.55 3.08
C THR A 162 -20.03 -4.80 1.66
N GLU A 163 -18.88 -5.50 1.53
CA GLU A 163 -18.30 -5.84 0.22
C GLU A 163 -19.13 -6.90 -0.52
N LEU A 164 -19.55 -7.98 0.16
CA LEU A 164 -20.41 -9.01 -0.43
C LEU A 164 -21.75 -8.43 -0.91
N ARG A 165 -22.30 -7.45 -0.19
CA ARG A 165 -23.51 -6.74 -0.63
C ARG A 165 -23.27 -5.91 -1.89
N LYS A 166 -22.14 -5.21 -2.00
CA LYS A 166 -21.74 -4.47 -3.20
C LYS A 166 -21.50 -5.40 -4.40
N GLU A 167 -21.03 -6.62 -4.14
CA GLU A 167 -20.84 -7.68 -5.14
C GLU A 167 -22.14 -8.38 -5.50
N ASN A 168 -23.29 -7.99 -4.92
CA ASN A 168 -24.60 -8.64 -5.07
C ASN A 168 -24.61 -10.13 -4.71
N LYS A 169 -23.75 -10.57 -3.80
CA LYS A 169 -23.66 -11.96 -3.33
C LYS A 169 -24.50 -12.25 -2.10
N ILE A 170 -24.88 -11.20 -1.35
CA ILE A 170 -25.76 -11.31 -0.18
C ILE A 170 -26.81 -10.21 -0.19
N ASP A 171 -27.94 -10.49 0.41
CA ASP A 171 -29.00 -9.53 0.65
C ASP A 171 -29.47 -9.56 2.11
N PHE A 172 -30.06 -8.45 2.57
CA PHE A 172 -30.54 -8.28 3.93
C PHE A 172 -32.05 -8.09 3.94
N SER A 173 -32.71 -8.79 4.83
CA SER A 173 -34.12 -8.61 5.14
C SER A 173 -34.32 -8.26 6.62
N SER A 174 -35.47 -7.80 7.00
CA SER A 174 -35.79 -7.57 8.40
C SER A 174 -37.29 -7.75 8.66
N THR A 175 -37.64 -8.40 9.77
CA THR A 175 -39.01 -8.59 10.24
C THR A 175 -39.21 -7.97 11.62
N GLY A 176 -40.46 -7.55 11.94
CA GLY A 176 -40.81 -6.88 13.20
C GLY A 176 -40.78 -5.36 13.14
N LYS A 177 -41.27 -4.71 14.19
CA LYS A 177 -41.32 -3.24 14.33
C LYS A 177 -40.63 -2.80 15.63
N GLY A 178 -40.02 -1.62 15.59
CA GLY A 178 -39.36 -1.02 16.76
C GLY A 178 -38.25 -1.86 17.38
N ARG A 179 -38.22 -2.03 18.70
CA ARG A 179 -37.19 -2.76 19.44
C ARG A 179 -37.17 -4.27 19.20
N SER A 180 -38.24 -4.83 18.58
CA SER A 180 -38.32 -6.27 18.22
C SER A 180 -37.93 -6.54 16.78
N LYS A 181 -37.21 -5.65 16.10
CA LYS A 181 -36.76 -5.83 14.73
C LYS A 181 -35.62 -6.82 14.68
N VAL A 182 -35.83 -7.91 13.92
CA VAL A 182 -34.83 -8.95 13.67
C VAL A 182 -34.29 -8.79 12.25
N HIS A 183 -32.98 -8.79 12.09
CA HIS A 183 -32.31 -8.68 10.81
C HIS A 183 -31.83 -10.05 10.34
N PHE A 184 -32.09 -10.33 9.08
CA PHE A 184 -31.71 -11.57 8.39
C PHE A 184 -30.74 -11.25 7.25
N ILE A 185 -29.98 -12.27 6.87
CA ILE A 185 -29.02 -12.23 5.78
C ILE A 185 -29.14 -13.54 4.98
N LYS A 186 -29.10 -13.44 3.67
CA LYS A 186 -29.13 -14.60 2.76
C LYS A 186 -28.12 -14.42 1.64
N ALA A 187 -27.66 -15.52 1.07
CA ALA A 187 -26.95 -15.52 -0.20
C ALA A 187 -27.94 -15.27 -1.35
N VAL A 188 -27.46 -14.62 -2.42
CA VAL A 188 -28.23 -14.30 -3.63
C VAL A 188 -27.85 -15.25 -4.74
#